data_6ee02dd9de827e6f6afdd842070b7dcf
#
_entry.id   6ee02dd9de827e6f6afdd842070b7dcf
#
_cell.length_a   1.000
_cell.length_b   1.000
_cell.length_c   1.000
_cell.angle_alpha   90.00
_cell.angle_beta   90.00
_cell.angle_gamma   90.00
#
_symmetry.space_group_name_H-M   'P 1'
#
loop_
_entity.id
_entity.type
_entity.pdbx_description
1 polymer ?
#
loop_
_entity_poly.entity_id
_entity_poly.type
_entity_poly.pdbx_seq_one_letter_code
_entity_poly.pdbx_strand_id
1 'polypeptide(L)'
;RMVTGVLTCALPIFNADNCKNCYKCLRECPVKAIKVVDHQAKIIESRCILCGRCTEVCPQNAKSVHTERAEVEALLKKGKVIASVAPSFVSSFNLQEFSVMKLALKKLGFFDAEETSVGAREVTYQYKKLLEGGKFKNFITSCCPAVNSMIELYYPEALCYLAPVDSPMVAHAKMLKKRFPDADIVFIGPCIAKKKEAKHSGVVDGVLTFEDLNAMFETADVDLATLARLPEFCGGGANRAKFYPISRGVIKSFEHYIDGYEFVAVDGAK
;
A
#
# COMPACT_ATOMS: atom_id res chain seq x y z
N ARG A 1 17.86 4.07 16.30
CA ARG A 1 18.08 5.44 15.76
C ARG A 1 16.82 5.82 15.00
N MET A 2 16.01 6.71 15.56
CA MET A 2 14.89 7.32 14.84
C MET A 2 15.46 8.20 13.72
N VAL A 3 15.15 7.88 12.48
CA VAL A 3 15.45 8.74 11.32
C VAL A 3 14.26 9.71 11.20
N THR A 4 14.40 10.89 11.78
CA THR A 4 13.36 11.90 11.88
C THR A 4 12.87 12.47 10.55
N GLY A 5 13.58 12.28 9.44
CA GLY A 5 13.22 12.82 8.12
C GLY A 5 12.25 11.99 7.29
N VAL A 6 12.03 10.71 7.63
CA VAL A 6 11.22 9.78 6.81
C VAL A 6 9.72 9.85 7.12
N LEU A 7 9.34 10.35 8.30
CA LEU A 7 7.94 10.42 8.73
C LEU A 7 7.17 11.55 8.04
N THR A 8 7.81 12.69 7.76
CA THR A 8 7.14 13.91 7.29
C THR A 8 6.47 13.78 5.93
N CYS A 9 7.02 13.01 5.00
CA CYS A 9 6.48 12.92 3.64
C CYS A 9 5.34 11.89 3.46
N ALA A 10 5.08 11.03 4.45
CA ALA A 10 3.96 10.10 4.44
C ALA A 10 2.79 10.57 5.33
N LEU A 11 3.00 11.58 6.16
CA LEU A 11 1.97 12.12 7.03
C LEU A 11 0.88 12.84 6.22
N PRO A 12 -0.40 12.70 6.63
CA PRO A 12 -1.46 13.50 6.05
C PRO A 12 -1.20 15.01 6.25
N ILE A 13 -1.27 15.75 5.15
CA ILE A 13 -1.16 17.20 5.12
C ILE A 13 -2.45 17.81 5.67
N PHE A 14 -2.34 18.85 6.47
CA PHE A 14 -3.47 19.57 7.01
C PHE A 14 -3.66 20.92 6.31
N ASN A 15 -4.86 21.12 5.74
CA ASN A 15 -5.30 22.39 5.22
C ASN A 15 -6.19 23.10 6.26
N ALA A 16 -5.67 24.17 6.84
CA ALA A 16 -6.34 24.94 7.89
C ALA A 16 -7.61 25.63 7.39
N ASP A 17 -7.60 26.14 6.16
CA ASP A 17 -8.70 26.93 5.58
C ASP A 17 -9.97 26.09 5.38
N ASN A 18 -9.78 24.82 5.03
CA ASN A 18 -10.87 23.89 4.85
C ASN A 18 -11.44 23.34 6.17
N CYS A 19 -10.68 23.43 7.27
CA CYS A 19 -11.07 22.83 8.55
C CYS A 19 -12.18 23.63 9.24
N LYS A 20 -13.30 22.96 9.55
CA LYS A 20 -14.42 23.54 10.32
C LYS A 20 -14.40 23.10 11.80
N ASN A 21 -13.31 22.61 12.30
CA ASN A 21 -13.11 22.20 13.70
C ASN A 21 -14.16 21.20 14.24
N CYS A 22 -14.66 20.32 13.37
CA CYS A 22 -15.64 19.30 13.75
C CYS A 22 -15.04 18.15 14.59
N TYR A 23 -13.72 18.04 14.65
CA TYR A 23 -12.94 17.05 15.41
C TYR A 23 -13.29 15.57 15.09
N LYS A 24 -13.94 15.28 13.98
CA LYS A 24 -14.26 13.92 13.56
C LYS A 24 -12.99 13.07 13.42
N CYS A 25 -11.95 13.61 12.79
CA CYS A 25 -10.65 12.94 12.65
C CYS A 25 -10.00 12.58 13.99
N LEU A 26 -10.17 13.41 15.04
CA LEU A 26 -9.66 13.14 16.38
C LEU A 26 -10.43 11.98 17.04
N ARG A 27 -11.77 11.99 16.94
CA ARG A 27 -12.60 10.92 17.53
C ARG A 27 -12.35 9.58 16.83
N GLU A 28 -12.20 9.60 15.51
CA GLU A 28 -12.04 8.41 14.68
C GLU A 28 -10.59 7.88 14.62
N CYS A 29 -9.62 8.60 15.20
CA CYS A 29 -8.24 8.14 15.22
C CYS A 29 -8.10 6.93 16.15
N PRO A 30 -7.76 5.72 15.62
CA PRO A 30 -7.72 4.50 16.44
C PRO A 30 -6.63 4.55 17.51
N VAL A 31 -5.53 5.23 17.24
CA VAL A 31 -4.36 5.33 18.14
C VAL A 31 -4.26 6.69 18.83
N LYS A 32 -5.29 7.53 18.74
CA LYS A 32 -5.33 8.85 19.38
C LYS A 32 -4.10 9.72 19.07
N ALA A 33 -3.61 9.64 17.84
CA ALA A 33 -2.48 10.39 17.33
C ALA A 33 -2.87 11.79 16.79
N ILE A 34 -3.98 12.35 17.24
CA ILE A 34 -4.42 13.71 16.88
C ILE A 34 -4.72 14.49 18.15
N LYS A 35 -4.21 15.72 18.23
CA LYS A 35 -4.46 16.68 19.31
C LYS A 35 -5.05 17.98 18.76
N VAL A 36 -5.68 18.77 19.61
CA VAL A 36 -6.13 20.12 19.28
C VAL A 36 -5.09 21.12 19.73
N VAL A 37 -4.65 21.98 18.81
CA VAL A 37 -3.74 23.10 19.08
C VAL A 37 -4.30 24.30 18.33
N ASP A 38 -4.52 25.43 19.00
CA ASP A 38 -5.08 26.64 18.42
C ASP A 38 -6.41 26.36 17.69
N HIS A 39 -7.31 25.63 18.35
CA HIS A 39 -8.60 25.17 17.80
C HIS A 39 -8.52 24.25 16.58
N GLN A 40 -7.34 23.80 16.17
CA GLN A 40 -7.14 22.94 15.00
C GLN A 40 -6.65 21.55 15.37
N ALA A 41 -7.11 20.55 14.59
CA ALA A 41 -6.71 19.15 14.78
C ALA A 41 -5.35 18.88 14.11
N LYS A 42 -4.28 18.79 14.90
CA LYS A 42 -2.90 18.50 14.45
C LYS A 42 -2.51 17.05 14.73
N ILE A 43 -1.76 16.43 13.83
CA ILE A 43 -1.27 15.05 13.97
C ILE A 43 -0.05 15.04 14.90
N ILE A 44 0.00 14.08 15.81
CA ILE A 44 1.17 13.77 16.63
C ILE A 44 1.97 12.71 15.87
N GLU A 45 3.03 13.16 15.20
CA GLU A 45 3.85 12.32 14.29
C GLU A 45 4.38 11.05 14.96
N SER A 46 4.92 11.17 16.19
CA SER A 46 5.48 10.06 16.95
C SER A 46 4.45 9.00 17.37
N ARG A 47 3.15 9.27 17.19
CA ARG A 47 2.04 8.38 17.51
C ARG A 47 1.29 7.88 16.29
N CYS A 48 1.53 8.49 15.12
CA CYS A 48 0.78 8.19 13.91
C CYS A 48 1.26 6.89 13.25
N ILE A 49 0.32 5.96 13.01
CA ILE A 49 0.56 4.69 12.31
C ILE A 49 0.30 4.78 10.80
N LEU A 50 0.00 5.95 10.27
CA LEU A 50 -0.26 6.20 8.84
C LEU A 50 -1.43 5.39 8.26
N CYS A 51 -2.45 5.07 9.05
CA CYS A 51 -3.60 4.27 8.61
C CYS A 51 -4.54 4.98 7.62
N GLY A 52 -4.42 6.31 7.44
CA GLY A 52 -5.25 7.09 6.51
C GLY A 52 -6.65 7.45 7.04
N ARG A 53 -7.11 6.89 8.17
CA ARG A 53 -8.48 7.09 8.65
C ARG A 53 -8.90 8.55 8.76
N CYS A 54 -7.99 9.44 9.15
CA CYS A 54 -8.29 10.87 9.29
C CYS A 54 -8.54 11.59 7.96
N THR A 55 -8.02 11.10 6.83
CA THR A 55 -8.30 11.63 5.49
C THR A 55 -9.67 11.15 5.01
N GLU A 56 -10.00 9.88 5.18
CA GLU A 56 -11.28 9.29 4.78
C GLU A 56 -12.49 9.92 5.50
N VAL A 57 -12.37 10.15 6.81
CA VAL A 57 -13.51 10.63 7.62
C VAL A 57 -13.70 12.13 7.61
N CYS A 58 -12.81 12.89 6.97
CA CYS A 58 -12.87 14.35 6.97
C CYS A 58 -13.92 14.85 5.95
N PRO A 59 -15.09 15.35 6.38
CA PRO A 59 -16.15 15.77 5.44
C PRO A 59 -15.82 17.09 4.71
N GLN A 60 -14.76 17.80 5.17
CA GLN A 60 -14.29 19.04 4.56
C GLN A 60 -13.06 18.86 3.69
N ASN A 61 -12.58 17.63 3.51
CA ASN A 61 -11.32 17.35 2.80
C ASN A 61 -10.13 18.21 3.31
N ALA A 62 -10.14 18.54 4.62
CA ALA A 62 -9.11 19.35 5.26
C ALA A 62 -7.82 18.53 5.55
N LYS A 63 -7.80 17.26 5.19
CA LYS A 63 -6.63 16.39 5.28
C LYS A 63 -6.43 15.69 3.94
N SER A 64 -5.27 15.86 3.37
CA SER A 64 -4.83 15.26 2.12
C SER A 64 -3.58 14.40 2.34
N VAL A 65 -3.21 13.63 1.36
CA VAL A 65 -1.98 12.84 1.35
C VAL A 65 -0.96 13.55 0.45
N HIS A 66 0.31 13.54 0.85
CA HIS A 66 1.38 14.04 -0.01
C HIS A 66 1.46 13.22 -1.29
N THR A 67 1.39 13.89 -2.44
CA THR A 67 1.55 13.24 -3.74
C THR A 67 3.03 13.13 -4.13
N GLU A 68 3.41 12.04 -4.74
CA GLU A 68 4.74 11.83 -5.34
C GLU A 68 4.66 11.82 -6.89
N ARG A 69 3.60 12.46 -7.45
CA ARG A 69 3.41 12.51 -8.93
C ARG A 69 4.59 13.16 -9.65
N ALA A 70 5.05 14.31 -9.18
CA ALA A 70 6.14 15.03 -9.82
C ALA A 70 7.44 14.23 -9.83
N GLU A 71 7.73 13.54 -8.75
CA GLU A 71 8.88 12.66 -8.61
C GLU A 71 8.78 11.47 -9.58
N VAL A 72 7.62 10.81 -9.64
CA VAL A 72 7.39 9.68 -10.55
C VAL A 72 7.41 10.15 -12.01
N GLU A 73 6.81 11.29 -12.35
CA GLU A 73 6.89 11.88 -13.70
C GLU A 73 8.34 12.19 -14.11
N ALA A 74 9.18 12.61 -13.15
CA ALA A 74 10.61 12.79 -13.41
C ALA A 74 11.33 11.45 -13.65
N LEU A 75 10.98 10.38 -12.94
CA LEU A 75 11.51 9.03 -13.19
C LEU A 75 11.10 8.53 -14.56
N LEU A 76 9.83 8.69 -14.96
CA LEU A 76 9.33 8.29 -16.29
C LEU A 76 10.08 8.98 -17.45
N LYS A 77 10.50 10.24 -17.25
CA LYS A 77 11.32 10.97 -18.24
C LYS A 77 12.78 10.52 -18.27
N LYS A 78 13.28 9.99 -17.17
CA LYS A 78 14.69 9.60 -16.99
C LYS A 78 15.03 8.27 -17.63
N GLY A 79 14.11 7.30 -17.57
CA GLY A 79 14.46 5.97 -18.02
C GLY A 79 13.38 4.91 -17.81
N LYS A 80 13.85 3.73 -17.49
CA LYS A 80 13.05 2.51 -17.41
C LYS A 80 12.35 2.41 -16.07
N VAL A 81 11.03 2.65 -16.04
CA VAL A 81 10.21 2.56 -14.84
C VAL A 81 9.24 1.39 -14.96
N ILE A 82 9.17 0.54 -13.94
CA ILE A 82 8.22 -0.58 -13.84
C ILE A 82 7.23 -0.32 -12.71
N ALA A 83 5.94 -0.44 -13.03
CA ALA A 83 4.88 -0.32 -12.05
C ALA A 83 4.59 -1.66 -11.35
N SER A 84 4.54 -1.64 -10.02
CA SER A 84 3.99 -2.71 -9.19
C SER A 84 2.61 -2.28 -8.69
N VAL A 85 1.52 -2.85 -9.22
CA VAL A 85 0.16 -2.38 -8.98
C VAL A 85 -0.55 -3.27 -7.98
N ALA A 86 -1.12 -2.65 -6.93
CA ALA A 86 -1.91 -3.37 -5.93
C ALA A 86 -3.17 -4.00 -6.56
N PRO A 87 -3.53 -5.24 -6.22
CA PRO A 87 -4.65 -5.95 -6.86
C PRO A 87 -6.02 -5.32 -6.60
N SER A 88 -6.12 -4.38 -5.64
CA SER A 88 -7.33 -3.57 -5.42
C SER A 88 -7.65 -2.57 -6.54
N PHE A 89 -6.80 -2.44 -7.58
CA PHE A 89 -7.11 -1.66 -8.78
C PHE A 89 -8.43 -2.05 -9.43
N VAL A 90 -8.80 -3.33 -9.35
CA VAL A 90 -10.06 -3.88 -9.88
C VAL A 90 -11.27 -3.09 -9.38
N SER A 91 -11.35 -2.84 -8.07
CA SER A 91 -12.47 -2.09 -7.48
C SER A 91 -12.34 -0.58 -7.66
N SER A 92 -11.12 -0.04 -7.69
CA SER A 92 -10.90 1.41 -7.77
C SER A 92 -11.11 1.96 -9.18
N PHE A 93 -10.79 1.18 -10.21
CA PHE A 93 -10.90 1.58 -11.62
C PHE A 93 -11.99 0.82 -12.38
N ASN A 94 -12.74 -0.04 -11.70
CA ASN A 94 -13.78 -0.91 -12.30
C ASN A 94 -13.24 -1.71 -13.51
N LEU A 95 -12.01 -2.21 -13.40
CA LEU A 95 -11.35 -3.01 -14.43
C LEU A 95 -11.34 -4.48 -14.02
N GLN A 96 -11.72 -5.38 -14.95
CA GLN A 96 -11.66 -6.83 -14.72
C GLN A 96 -10.27 -7.40 -15.04
N GLU A 97 -9.60 -6.84 -16.06
CA GLU A 97 -8.35 -7.36 -16.59
C GLU A 97 -7.17 -6.43 -16.31
N PHE A 98 -6.08 -7.00 -15.81
CA PHE A 98 -4.84 -6.26 -15.56
C PHE A 98 -4.18 -5.76 -16.86
N SER A 99 -4.40 -6.44 -17.95
CA SER A 99 -3.89 -6.07 -19.28
C SER A 99 -4.30 -4.65 -19.68
N VAL A 100 -5.53 -4.23 -19.37
CA VAL A 100 -6.02 -2.86 -19.61
C VAL A 100 -5.24 -1.84 -18.78
N MET A 101 -5.03 -2.11 -17.48
CA MET A 101 -4.23 -1.28 -16.60
C MET A 101 -2.78 -1.19 -17.10
N LYS A 102 -2.20 -2.32 -17.51
CA LYS A 102 -0.84 -2.38 -18.06
C LYS A 102 -0.70 -1.52 -19.32
N LEU A 103 -1.68 -1.55 -20.23
CA LEU A 103 -1.68 -0.72 -21.43
C LEU A 103 -1.81 0.77 -21.09
N ALA A 104 -2.70 1.11 -20.15
CA ALA A 104 -2.87 2.48 -19.69
C ALA A 104 -1.58 3.05 -19.07
N LEU A 105 -0.90 2.26 -18.24
CA LEU A 105 0.39 2.63 -17.66
C LEU A 105 1.49 2.81 -18.73
N LYS A 106 1.51 1.96 -19.75
CA LYS A 106 2.43 2.14 -20.89
C LYS A 106 2.18 3.46 -21.63
N LYS A 107 0.92 3.89 -21.77
CA LYS A 107 0.60 5.20 -22.34
C LYS A 107 1.10 6.38 -21.50
N LEU A 108 1.20 6.20 -20.16
CA LEU A 108 1.83 7.18 -19.26
C LEU A 108 3.37 7.17 -19.33
N GLY A 109 3.98 6.24 -20.06
CA GLY A 109 5.43 6.13 -20.19
C GLY A 109 6.09 5.07 -19.31
N PHE A 110 5.34 4.27 -18.56
CA PHE A 110 5.92 3.12 -17.87
C PHE A 110 6.44 2.09 -18.87
N PHE A 111 7.64 1.58 -18.63
CA PHE A 111 8.25 0.53 -19.45
C PHE A 111 7.45 -0.77 -19.38
N ASP A 112 7.07 -1.17 -18.17
CA ASP A 112 6.22 -2.34 -17.93
C ASP A 112 5.43 -2.20 -16.62
N ALA A 113 4.45 -3.10 -16.42
CA ALA A 113 3.67 -3.16 -15.20
C ALA A 113 3.34 -4.61 -14.84
N GLU A 114 3.37 -4.92 -13.54
CA GLU A 114 2.99 -6.22 -12.98
C GLU A 114 2.11 -6.03 -11.75
N GLU A 115 1.26 -7.03 -11.46
CA GLU A 115 0.49 -7.02 -10.22
C GLU A 115 1.37 -7.35 -9.02
N THR A 116 1.21 -6.60 -7.92
CA THR A 116 1.86 -6.90 -6.63
C THR A 116 1.46 -8.27 -6.06
N SER A 117 0.39 -8.89 -6.59
CA SER A 117 -0.01 -10.26 -6.25
C SER A 117 1.09 -11.30 -6.48
N VAL A 118 2.03 -11.04 -7.39
CA VAL A 118 3.23 -11.87 -7.57
C VAL A 118 4.10 -11.87 -6.31
N GLY A 119 4.36 -10.69 -5.75
CA GLY A 119 5.07 -10.56 -4.47
C GLY A 119 4.27 -11.14 -3.29
N ALA A 120 2.93 -11.00 -3.31
CA ALA A 120 2.07 -11.58 -2.27
C ALA A 120 2.14 -13.12 -2.25
N ARG A 121 2.29 -13.76 -3.40
CA ARG A 121 2.51 -15.21 -3.49
C ARG A 121 3.82 -15.63 -2.83
N GLU A 122 4.89 -14.88 -3.08
CA GLU A 122 6.20 -15.12 -2.43
C GLU A 122 6.10 -14.96 -0.92
N VAL A 123 5.44 -13.92 -0.44
CA VAL A 123 5.20 -13.68 0.99
C VAL A 123 4.39 -14.81 1.63
N THR A 124 3.34 -15.29 0.96
CA THR A 124 2.55 -16.45 1.43
C THR A 124 3.43 -17.70 1.57
N TYR A 125 4.31 -17.95 0.59
CA TYR A 125 5.24 -19.06 0.64
C TYR A 125 6.21 -18.94 1.84
N GLN A 126 6.72 -17.74 2.10
CA GLN A 126 7.61 -17.48 3.24
C GLN A 126 6.88 -17.65 4.58
N TYR A 127 5.64 -17.16 4.70
CA TYR A 127 4.81 -17.41 5.90
C TYR A 127 4.59 -18.91 6.14
N LYS A 128 4.20 -19.64 5.10
CA LYS A 128 4.01 -21.10 5.18
C LYS A 128 5.27 -21.79 5.70
N LYS A 129 6.43 -21.48 5.13
CA LYS A 129 7.72 -22.06 5.55
C LYS A 129 8.07 -21.77 7.02
N LEU A 130 7.77 -20.54 7.48
CA LEU A 130 8.01 -20.15 8.87
C LEU A 130 7.08 -20.90 9.84
N LEU A 131 5.82 -21.08 9.49
CA LEU A 131 4.83 -21.78 10.32
C LEU A 131 5.14 -23.30 10.36
N GLU A 132 5.45 -23.93 9.24
CA GLU A 132 5.87 -25.32 9.16
C GLU A 132 7.16 -25.60 9.96
N GLY A 133 8.01 -24.57 10.12
CA GLY A 133 9.21 -24.64 10.96
C GLY A 133 8.94 -24.70 12.47
N GLY A 134 7.68 -24.51 12.92
CA GLY A 134 7.20 -24.70 14.30
C GLY A 134 7.80 -23.75 15.34
N LYS A 135 8.49 -22.67 14.92
CA LYS A 135 9.18 -21.73 15.83
C LYS A 135 8.25 -20.70 16.48
N PHE A 136 7.08 -20.47 15.90
CA PHE A 136 6.15 -19.45 16.34
C PHE A 136 4.99 -20.07 17.11
N LYS A 137 4.82 -19.70 18.38
CA LYS A 137 3.62 -20.05 19.15
C LYS A 137 2.41 -19.22 18.70
N ASN A 138 2.64 -17.93 18.45
CA ASN A 138 1.70 -17.00 17.86
C ASN A 138 2.38 -16.35 16.66
N PHE A 139 1.64 -16.00 15.62
CA PHE A 139 2.17 -15.49 14.37
C PHE A 139 1.31 -14.33 13.87
N ILE A 140 1.91 -13.16 13.71
CA ILE A 140 1.27 -11.97 13.15
C ILE A 140 1.87 -11.69 11.78
N THR A 141 1.04 -11.59 10.75
CA THR A 141 1.50 -11.29 9.39
C THR A 141 1.98 -9.84 9.25
N SER A 142 3.09 -9.61 8.55
CA SER A 142 3.77 -8.32 8.41
C SER A 142 3.38 -7.53 7.15
N CYS A 143 2.37 -7.95 6.40
CA CYS A 143 2.01 -7.33 5.12
C CYS A 143 1.46 -5.90 5.21
N CYS A 144 0.95 -5.48 6.38
CA CYS A 144 0.37 -4.16 6.60
C CYS A 144 1.31 -3.25 7.41
N PRO A 145 1.94 -2.21 6.80
CA PRO A 145 2.88 -1.35 7.51
C PRO A 145 2.22 -0.49 8.60
N ALA A 146 0.91 -0.24 8.53
CA ALA A 146 0.20 0.43 9.62
C ALA A 146 0.05 -0.46 10.85
N VAL A 147 -0.20 -1.77 10.66
CA VAL A 147 -0.22 -2.75 11.76
C VAL A 147 1.18 -2.92 12.35
N ASN A 148 2.22 -3.02 11.51
CA ASN A 148 3.59 -3.10 11.99
C ASN A 148 3.95 -1.88 12.86
N SER A 149 3.64 -0.66 12.39
CA SER A 149 3.84 0.56 13.18
C SER A 149 2.98 0.60 14.45
N MET A 150 1.79 0.02 14.45
CA MET A 150 0.96 -0.09 15.65
C MET A 150 1.62 -1.01 16.69
N ILE A 151 2.15 -2.16 16.28
CA ILE A 151 2.86 -3.08 17.16
C ILE A 151 4.12 -2.42 17.70
N GLU A 152 4.94 -1.82 16.83
CA GLU A 152 6.17 -1.15 17.23
C GLU A 152 5.96 -0.03 18.27
N LEU A 153 4.89 0.76 18.12
CA LEU A 153 4.65 1.94 18.94
C LEU A 153 3.82 1.66 20.21
N TYR A 154 2.92 0.68 20.16
CA TYR A 154 1.92 0.50 21.21
C TYR A 154 1.93 -0.87 21.87
N TYR A 155 2.54 -1.87 21.22
CA TYR A 155 2.57 -3.26 21.69
C TYR A 155 3.96 -3.89 21.45
N PRO A 156 5.05 -3.26 21.92
CA PRO A 156 6.41 -3.73 21.62
C PRO A 156 6.67 -5.17 22.10
N GLU A 157 5.93 -5.64 23.10
CA GLU A 157 5.97 -7.04 23.56
C GLU A 157 5.46 -8.04 22.52
N ALA A 158 4.65 -7.60 21.55
CA ALA A 158 4.14 -8.43 20.48
C ALA A 158 5.07 -8.50 19.25
N LEU A 159 6.18 -7.75 19.24
CA LEU A 159 7.15 -7.78 18.15
C LEU A 159 7.73 -9.17 17.89
N CYS A 160 7.87 -9.99 18.94
CA CYS A 160 8.36 -11.36 18.80
C CYS A 160 7.41 -12.28 18.01
N TYR A 161 6.17 -11.88 17.83
CA TYR A 161 5.17 -12.60 17.04
C TYR A 161 5.05 -12.08 15.61
N LEU A 162 5.59 -10.89 15.31
CA LEU A 162 5.54 -10.30 13.98
C LEU A 162 6.46 -11.08 13.03
N ALA A 163 5.90 -11.54 11.92
CA ALA A 163 6.66 -12.29 10.93
C ALA A 163 7.83 -11.46 10.38
N PRO A 164 9.06 -11.99 10.38
CA PRO A 164 10.22 -11.33 9.79
C PRO A 164 10.23 -11.51 8.27
N VAL A 165 9.16 -11.05 7.62
CA VAL A 165 8.94 -11.20 6.18
C VAL A 165 8.60 -9.84 5.60
N ASP A 166 9.18 -9.53 4.44
CA ASP A 166 8.85 -8.33 3.67
C ASP A 166 7.36 -8.28 3.32
N SER A 167 6.83 -7.07 3.15
CA SER A 167 5.49 -6.94 2.60
C SER A 167 5.46 -7.35 1.11
N PRO A 168 4.27 -7.66 0.55
CA PRO A 168 4.13 -7.94 -0.89
C PRO A 168 4.73 -6.88 -1.79
N MET A 169 4.64 -5.59 -1.43
CA MET A 169 5.25 -4.50 -2.17
C MET A 169 6.77 -4.63 -2.22
N VAL A 170 7.41 -4.80 -1.07
CA VAL A 170 8.87 -4.88 -0.96
C VAL A 170 9.39 -6.17 -1.60
N ALA A 171 8.73 -7.31 -1.35
CA ALA A 171 9.08 -8.58 -1.97
C ALA A 171 9.01 -8.51 -3.49
N HIS A 172 7.93 -7.94 -4.03
CA HIS A 172 7.78 -7.77 -5.48
C HIS A 172 8.82 -6.82 -6.07
N ALA A 173 9.09 -5.69 -5.40
CA ALA A 173 10.12 -4.75 -5.84
C ALA A 173 11.52 -5.40 -5.89
N LYS A 174 11.89 -6.20 -4.88
CA LYS A 174 13.13 -6.99 -4.89
C LYS A 174 13.19 -7.98 -6.07
N MET A 175 12.07 -8.65 -6.38
CA MET A 175 11.99 -9.56 -7.53
C MET A 175 12.13 -8.79 -8.86
N LEU A 176 11.52 -7.61 -8.99
CA LEU A 176 11.62 -6.75 -10.17
C LEU A 176 13.05 -6.20 -10.34
N LYS A 177 13.67 -5.68 -9.27
CA LYS A 177 15.08 -5.20 -9.32
C LYS A 177 16.06 -6.33 -9.69
N LYS A 178 15.79 -7.58 -9.26
CA LYS A 178 16.62 -8.73 -9.66
C LYS A 178 16.49 -9.04 -11.16
N ARG A 179 15.29 -8.90 -11.73
CA ARG A 179 15.06 -9.12 -13.19
C ARG A 179 15.47 -7.93 -14.06
N PHE A 180 15.37 -6.73 -13.51
CA PHE A 180 15.62 -5.47 -14.18
C PHE A 180 16.43 -4.55 -13.27
N PRO A 181 17.75 -4.79 -13.15
CA PRO A 181 18.62 -4.05 -12.19
C PRO A 181 18.62 -2.53 -12.41
N ASP A 182 18.48 -2.09 -13.66
CA ASP A 182 18.54 -0.67 -14.06
C ASP A 182 17.16 0.01 -14.07
N ALA A 183 16.09 -0.69 -13.67
CA ALA A 183 14.76 -0.12 -13.66
C ALA A 183 14.42 0.51 -12.32
N ASP A 184 13.77 1.68 -12.34
CA ASP A 184 13.11 2.24 -11.18
C ASP A 184 11.76 1.53 -10.95
N ILE A 185 11.44 1.27 -9.68
CA ILE A 185 10.21 0.56 -9.30
C ILE A 185 9.26 1.54 -8.63
N VAL A 186 8.08 1.71 -9.21
CA VAL A 186 7.01 2.53 -8.64
C VAL A 186 5.87 1.62 -8.17
N PHE A 187 5.53 1.73 -6.90
CA PHE A 187 4.35 1.05 -6.36
C PHE A 187 3.11 1.92 -6.55
N ILE A 188 2.01 1.30 -6.97
CA ILE A 188 0.71 1.96 -7.17
C ILE A 188 -0.36 1.24 -6.34
N GLY A 189 -0.98 1.96 -5.38
CA GLY A 189 -1.99 1.35 -4.51
C GLY A 189 -2.60 2.34 -3.52
N PRO A 190 -3.68 1.96 -2.79
CA PRO A 190 -4.48 2.88 -2.00
C PRO A 190 -3.87 3.26 -0.64
N CYS A 191 -2.79 2.60 -0.21
CA CYS A 191 -2.31 2.67 1.17
C CYS A 191 -1.21 3.71 1.36
N ILE A 192 -1.46 4.75 2.15
CA ILE A 192 -0.48 5.82 2.43
C ILE A 192 0.71 5.34 3.27
N ALA A 193 0.53 4.34 4.13
CA ALA A 193 1.63 3.79 4.93
C ALA A 193 2.72 3.13 4.05
N LYS A 194 2.38 2.76 2.81
CA LYS A 194 3.33 2.24 1.82
C LYS A 194 4.39 3.26 1.42
N LYS A 195 4.11 4.56 1.48
CA LYS A 195 5.10 5.62 1.24
C LYS A 195 6.24 5.57 2.27
N LYS A 196 5.92 5.37 3.54
CA LYS A 196 6.94 5.19 4.60
C LYS A 196 7.73 3.90 4.38
N GLU A 197 7.04 2.80 4.10
CA GLU A 197 7.66 1.50 3.89
C GLU A 197 8.59 1.50 2.66
N ALA A 198 8.18 2.12 1.55
CA ALA A 198 9.02 2.28 0.36
C ALA A 198 10.36 2.95 0.67
N LYS A 199 10.32 4.08 1.39
CA LYS A 199 11.53 4.80 1.81
C LYS A 199 12.45 4.00 2.72
N HIS A 200 11.87 3.20 3.65
CA HIS A 200 12.66 2.34 4.52
C HIS A 200 13.28 1.16 3.78
N SER A 201 12.58 0.62 2.79
CA SER A 201 13.05 -0.55 2.04
C SER A 201 14.23 -0.25 1.11
N GLY A 202 14.30 0.99 0.59
CA GLY A 202 15.30 1.41 -0.38
C GLY A 202 15.24 0.70 -1.75
N VAL A 203 14.18 -0.10 -2.01
CA VAL A 203 14.01 -0.84 -3.27
C VAL A 203 12.80 -0.38 -4.09
N VAL A 204 11.99 0.53 -3.55
CA VAL A 204 10.86 1.17 -4.22
C VAL A 204 11.20 2.64 -4.39
N ASP A 205 11.23 3.10 -5.62
CA ASP A 205 11.74 4.44 -5.98
C ASP A 205 10.63 5.52 -5.94
N GLY A 206 9.35 5.11 -5.95
CA GLY A 206 8.21 6.01 -5.80
C GLY A 206 6.91 5.28 -5.47
N VAL A 207 5.96 6.00 -4.88
CA VAL A 207 4.63 5.48 -4.52
C VAL A 207 3.54 6.42 -4.98
N LEU A 208 2.66 5.92 -5.83
CA LEU A 208 1.43 6.62 -6.24
C LEU A 208 0.22 6.02 -5.52
N THR A 209 -0.69 6.89 -5.07
CA THR A 209 -2.03 6.46 -4.71
C THR A 209 -2.87 6.21 -5.97
N PHE A 210 -4.03 5.58 -5.83
CA PHE A 210 -4.94 5.44 -6.97
C PHE A 210 -5.53 6.79 -7.40
N GLU A 211 -5.68 7.73 -6.47
CA GLU A 211 -6.07 9.11 -6.77
C GLU A 211 -4.97 9.83 -7.57
N ASP A 212 -3.69 9.65 -7.20
CA ASP A 212 -2.56 10.17 -7.96
C ASP A 212 -2.57 9.62 -9.39
N LEU A 213 -2.77 8.30 -9.55
CA LEU A 213 -2.80 7.64 -10.85
C LEU A 213 -3.98 8.11 -11.70
N ASN A 214 -5.19 8.23 -11.11
CA ASN A 214 -6.36 8.72 -11.82
C ASN A 214 -6.12 10.14 -12.37
N ALA A 215 -5.56 11.02 -11.55
CA ALA A 215 -5.20 12.37 -11.99
C ALA A 215 -4.11 12.40 -13.09
N MET A 216 -3.20 11.39 -13.13
CA MET A 216 -2.26 11.22 -14.25
C MET A 216 -2.97 10.77 -15.53
N PHE A 217 -3.93 9.84 -15.43
CA PHE A 217 -4.74 9.40 -16.58
C PHE A 217 -5.55 10.58 -17.16
N GLU A 218 -6.21 11.38 -16.31
CA GLU A 218 -6.95 12.56 -16.73
C GLU A 218 -6.03 13.58 -17.44
N THR A 219 -4.85 13.84 -16.89
CA THR A 219 -3.88 14.78 -17.48
C THR A 219 -3.36 14.32 -18.84
N ALA A 220 -3.20 13.00 -19.02
CA ALA A 220 -2.68 12.39 -20.26
C ALA A 220 -3.79 11.98 -21.25
N ASP A 221 -5.04 12.29 -20.97
CA ASP A 221 -6.22 11.90 -21.78
C ASP A 221 -6.28 10.38 -22.02
N VAL A 222 -5.99 9.59 -20.99
CA VAL A 222 -6.05 8.13 -21.06
C VAL A 222 -7.41 7.65 -20.53
N ASP A 223 -8.30 7.26 -21.47
CA ASP A 223 -9.61 6.70 -21.14
C ASP A 223 -9.55 5.17 -20.98
N LEU A 224 -9.69 4.71 -19.73
CA LEU A 224 -9.69 3.29 -19.39
C LEU A 224 -10.88 2.53 -20.00
N ALA A 225 -12.05 3.18 -20.13
CA ALA A 225 -13.24 2.54 -20.69
C ALA A 225 -13.08 2.25 -22.17
N THR A 226 -12.43 3.15 -22.90
CA THR A 226 -12.06 2.92 -24.31
C THR A 226 -11.03 1.80 -24.45
N LEU A 227 -10.01 1.77 -23.58
CA LEU A 227 -8.99 0.71 -23.59
C LEU A 227 -9.58 -0.67 -23.28
N ALA A 228 -10.55 -0.76 -22.38
CA ALA A 228 -11.20 -2.02 -22.00
C ALA A 228 -12.03 -2.66 -23.14
N ARG A 229 -12.37 -1.90 -24.16
CA ARG A 229 -13.13 -2.38 -25.34
C ARG A 229 -12.25 -2.97 -26.45
N LEU A 230 -10.92 -2.89 -26.32
CA LEU A 230 -10.01 -3.42 -27.33
C LEU A 230 -10.01 -4.97 -27.29
N PRO A 231 -10.12 -5.66 -28.44
CA PRO A 231 -10.34 -7.11 -28.50
C PRO A 231 -9.13 -7.98 -28.06
N GLU A 232 -7.99 -7.37 -27.76
CA GLU A 232 -6.73 -8.07 -27.49
C GLU A 232 -6.56 -8.59 -26.05
N PHE A 233 -7.56 -8.39 -25.18
CA PHE A 233 -7.38 -8.57 -23.73
C PHE A 233 -8.35 -9.58 -23.09
N CYS A 234 -8.24 -10.85 -23.47
CA CYS A 234 -8.94 -11.93 -22.78
C CYS A 234 -7.93 -12.94 -22.22
N GLY A 235 -7.80 -13.03 -20.91
CA GLY A 235 -7.10 -14.14 -20.26
C GLY A 235 -6.15 -13.77 -19.12
N GLY A 236 -6.66 -13.63 -17.91
CA GLY A 236 -5.88 -13.58 -16.67
C GLY A 236 -6.15 -14.78 -15.79
N GLY A 237 -5.15 -15.64 -15.56
CA GLY A 237 -5.26 -16.78 -14.65
C GLY A 237 -5.59 -16.37 -13.21
N ALA A 238 -6.46 -17.14 -12.54
CA ALA A 238 -6.82 -16.90 -11.14
C ALA A 238 -5.60 -17.14 -10.23
N ASN A 239 -5.10 -16.09 -9.57
CA ASN A 239 -4.06 -16.17 -8.56
C ASN A 239 -4.66 -15.86 -7.20
N ARG A 240 -4.63 -16.82 -6.25
CA ARG A 240 -5.18 -16.64 -4.89
C ARG A 240 -4.53 -15.50 -4.11
N ALA A 241 -3.32 -15.10 -4.42
CA ALA A 241 -2.66 -13.96 -3.80
C ALA A 241 -3.33 -12.60 -4.14
N LYS A 242 -4.20 -12.54 -5.14
CA LYS A 242 -5.07 -11.38 -5.41
C LYS A 242 -6.05 -11.09 -4.27
N PHE A 243 -6.32 -12.05 -3.39
CA PHE A 243 -7.20 -11.86 -2.25
C PHE A 243 -6.61 -11.01 -1.11
N TYR A 244 -5.31 -10.75 -1.09
CA TYR A 244 -4.67 -9.96 -0.02
C TYR A 244 -5.40 -8.67 0.40
N PRO A 245 -6.01 -7.90 -0.52
CA PRO A 245 -6.71 -6.66 -0.15
C PRO A 245 -8.04 -6.84 0.57
N ILE A 246 -8.63 -8.04 0.56
CA ILE A 246 -9.94 -8.27 1.19
C ILE A 246 -9.80 -8.88 2.58
N SER A 247 -10.86 -8.74 3.39
CA SER A 247 -10.94 -9.39 4.70
C SER A 247 -10.68 -10.89 4.60
N ARG A 248 -9.85 -11.41 5.49
CA ARG A 248 -9.31 -12.79 5.46
C ARG A 248 -8.49 -13.12 4.21
N GLY A 249 -8.09 -12.14 3.41
CA GLY A 249 -7.44 -12.36 2.12
C GLY A 249 -6.09 -13.05 2.23
N VAL A 250 -5.28 -12.71 3.23
CA VAL A 250 -4.03 -13.42 3.53
C VAL A 250 -4.30 -14.89 3.83
N ILE A 251 -5.30 -15.18 4.68
CA ILE A 251 -5.70 -16.57 5.01
C ILE A 251 -6.16 -17.32 3.75
N LYS A 252 -6.96 -16.67 2.90
CA LYS A 252 -7.43 -17.25 1.63
C LYS A 252 -6.32 -17.54 0.62
N SER A 253 -5.16 -16.92 0.76
CA SER A 253 -4.01 -17.16 -0.12
C SER A 253 -3.30 -18.48 0.17
N PHE A 254 -3.49 -19.05 1.36
CA PHE A 254 -3.00 -20.41 1.66
C PHE A 254 -3.85 -21.45 0.93
N GLU A 255 -3.21 -22.43 0.31
CA GLU A 255 -3.91 -23.55 -0.36
C GLU A 255 -4.52 -24.51 0.63
N HIS A 256 -3.84 -24.75 1.74
CA HIS A 256 -4.27 -25.62 2.83
C HIS A 256 -3.98 -24.95 4.18
N TYR A 257 -4.81 -25.25 5.18
CA TYR A 257 -4.51 -24.86 6.56
C TYR A 257 -3.26 -25.60 7.06
N ILE A 258 -2.52 -24.96 7.95
CA ILE A 258 -1.32 -25.53 8.55
C ILE A 258 -1.71 -26.13 9.90
N ASP A 259 -1.44 -27.40 10.10
CA ASP A 259 -1.78 -28.11 11.33
C ASP A 259 -1.16 -27.44 12.56
N GLY A 260 -1.93 -27.37 13.64
CA GLY A 260 -1.52 -26.74 14.90
C GLY A 260 -1.72 -25.22 14.96
N TYR A 261 -2.26 -24.58 13.91
CA TYR A 261 -2.56 -23.15 13.91
C TYR A 261 -4.04 -22.86 13.65
N GLU A 262 -4.61 -21.98 14.48
CA GLU A 262 -5.91 -21.37 14.25
C GLU A 262 -5.71 -20.04 13.50
N PHE A 263 -6.43 -19.84 12.40
CA PHE A 263 -6.32 -18.64 11.56
C PHE A 263 -7.41 -17.64 11.92
N VAL A 264 -7.00 -16.50 12.47
CA VAL A 264 -7.88 -15.41 12.86
C VAL A 264 -7.61 -14.18 12.01
N ALA A 265 -8.66 -13.55 11.48
CA ALA A 265 -8.58 -12.25 10.81
C ALA A 265 -9.19 -11.18 11.71
N VAL A 266 -8.45 -10.08 11.88
CA VAL A 266 -8.89 -8.89 12.59
C VAL A 266 -8.90 -7.74 11.61
N ASP A 267 -10.06 -7.10 11.44
CA ASP A 267 -10.25 -5.96 10.57
C ASP A 267 -10.41 -4.68 11.38
N GLY A 268 -9.70 -3.63 10.92
CA GLY A 268 -9.70 -2.33 11.57
C GLY A 268 -8.74 -2.23 12.75
N ALA A 269 -8.52 -0.99 13.18
CA ALA A 269 -7.64 -0.65 14.30
C ALA A 269 -8.45 -0.14 15.51
N LYS A 270 -9.69 -0.61 15.68
CA LYS A 270 -10.55 -0.27 16.82
C LYS A 270 -10.46 -1.31 17.91
#